data_9a2c3bce912be66efcfd5540fffb497f
#
_entry.id   9a2c3bce912be66efcfd5540fffb497f
#
_cell.length_a   1.000
_cell.length_b   1.000
_cell.length_c   1.000
_cell.angle_alpha   90.00
_cell.angle_beta   90.00
_cell.angle_gamma   90.00
#
_symmetry.space_group_name_H-M   'P 1'
#
loop_
_entity.id
_entity.type
_entity.pdbx_description
1 polymer ?
#
loop_
_entity_poly.entity_id
_entity_poly.type
_entity_poly.pdbx_seq_one_letter_code
_entity_poly.pdbx_strand_id
1 'polypeptide(L)'
;FPPYFLHDCSLLHTNKQIYKRKYMKNKMKTRVIEMKDLCLLWFFLFLLGGIPARATTISDDESASGTEELIAFPGAEGFGRNTTGGRGGKVYHVTTLEDGMQAGTLRHALAQTGARTVVFDVAGTIFLKRPLRITSGDLTIAGQTAPGQGICIARRPVTINANNVIVRYVRFRVGNEGGGEPDGLGSTDCKNVIVDHCSISWSVDECCSVYGGENLTVQWCLVSESLRTAGHAKGKHGYGAIWGGAKASFHHNLLAHHESRVPRLGPRPFTQEREHVDMRNNVFYNWAGNGCYGGEGMHVNIVNNYYKPGPATPKNSPVRYRIAALGVRTTKYCTKADGKPNVWKPMEHVWGKFYVDGNVIEGNKEVTKDNWTKGIYEQIKNSSCDNTFTKQVKKEMRLAKPLDAGIVTTHTAEQAYDLVLAHAGCSKQRDIIDIRIIEETQNGTATYIGSVTKGAENAPGLIDLPTDVKPEGATSAWPELSNGGVTDDELRDTDGDGIPDTWETAHGLNPKDASDGITTTLSKEGYTNLEVYMNSLVK
;
A
#
# COMPACT_ATOMS: atom_id res chain seq x y z
N PHE A 1 -18.49 -39.15 -27.76
CA PHE A 1 -19.56 -39.77 -26.97
C PHE A 1 -19.01 -40.51 -25.76
N PRO A 2 -19.47 -40.39 -24.53
CA PRO A 2 -20.70 -39.90 -23.95
C PRO A 2 -20.48 -38.83 -22.84
N PRO A 3 -21.55 -38.27 -22.20
CA PRO A 3 -21.49 -37.20 -21.24
C PRO A 3 -21.41 -37.74 -19.81
N TYR A 4 -20.64 -37.12 -18.93
CA TYR A 4 -20.80 -37.15 -17.46
C TYR A 4 -19.79 -36.14 -16.84
N PHE A 5 -20.27 -35.10 -16.20
CA PHE A 5 -20.02 -34.68 -14.82
C PHE A 5 -20.53 -33.25 -14.63
N LEU A 6 -21.81 -33.19 -14.30
CA LEU A 6 -22.39 -32.06 -13.56
C LEU A 6 -22.68 -32.65 -12.16
N HIS A 7 -21.76 -32.44 -11.23
CA HIS A 7 -22.07 -32.47 -9.78
C HIS A 7 -20.94 -31.83 -9.00
N ASP A 8 -21.35 -31.02 -8.03
CA ASP A 8 -20.59 -30.49 -6.89
C ASP A 8 -20.11 -29.02 -6.92
N CYS A 9 -21.01 -28.13 -7.33
CA CYS A 9 -20.84 -26.70 -6.93
C CYS A 9 -21.69 -26.29 -5.70
N SER A 10 -22.59 -27.15 -5.19
CA SER A 10 -23.49 -26.80 -4.08
C SER A 10 -22.89 -26.95 -2.68
N LEU A 11 -21.97 -27.88 -2.49
CA LEU A 11 -21.35 -28.15 -1.18
C LEU A 11 -20.32 -27.13 -0.72
N LEU A 12 -19.62 -26.47 -1.64
CA LEU A 12 -18.65 -25.43 -1.32
C LEU A 12 -19.32 -24.10 -0.88
N HIS A 13 -20.53 -23.84 -1.39
CA HIS A 13 -21.30 -22.64 -0.99
C HIS A 13 -21.91 -22.77 0.42
N THR A 14 -22.34 -23.97 0.78
CA THR A 14 -22.97 -24.26 2.08
C THR A 14 -21.96 -24.20 3.23
N ASN A 15 -20.75 -24.71 3.03
CA ASN A 15 -19.68 -24.67 4.04
C ASN A 15 -19.18 -23.25 4.32
N LYS A 16 -19.10 -22.38 3.32
CA LYS A 16 -18.73 -20.97 3.50
C LYS A 16 -19.77 -20.19 4.32
N GLN A 17 -21.04 -20.48 4.18
CA GLN A 17 -22.11 -19.84 4.97
C GLN A 17 -22.15 -20.32 6.41
N ILE A 18 -21.87 -21.59 6.68
CA ILE A 18 -21.81 -22.16 8.03
C ILE A 18 -20.64 -21.60 8.82
N TYR A 19 -19.46 -21.44 8.19
CA TYR A 19 -18.28 -20.81 8.81
C TYR A 19 -18.52 -19.33 9.15
N LYS A 20 -19.16 -18.60 8.24
CA LYS A 20 -19.50 -17.18 8.47
C LYS A 20 -20.50 -16.99 9.61
N ARG A 21 -21.50 -17.86 9.73
CA ARG A 21 -22.48 -17.82 10.84
C ARG A 21 -21.85 -18.18 12.19
N LYS A 22 -20.92 -19.12 12.24
CA LYS A 22 -20.23 -19.53 13.48
C LYS A 22 -19.27 -18.44 13.98
N TYR A 23 -18.57 -17.77 13.05
CA TYR A 23 -17.67 -16.62 13.34
C TYR A 23 -18.44 -15.41 13.89
N MET A 24 -19.58 -15.07 13.29
CA MET A 24 -20.42 -13.94 13.74
C MET A 24 -21.07 -14.20 15.09
N LYS A 25 -21.49 -15.44 15.39
CA LYS A 25 -22.04 -15.79 16.71
C LYS A 25 -21.00 -15.72 17.84
N ASN A 26 -19.76 -16.09 17.57
CA ASN A 26 -18.68 -15.97 18.57
C ASN A 26 -18.32 -14.49 18.84
N LYS A 27 -18.24 -13.64 17.79
CA LYS A 27 -17.94 -12.21 17.94
C LYS A 27 -19.04 -11.44 18.70
N MET A 28 -20.31 -11.84 18.56
CA MET A 28 -21.41 -11.26 19.36
C MET A 28 -21.37 -11.71 20.84
N LYS A 29 -20.97 -12.95 21.13
CA LYS A 29 -20.83 -13.41 22.52
C LYS A 29 -19.71 -12.68 23.26
N THR A 30 -18.58 -12.44 22.63
CA THR A 30 -17.46 -11.69 23.23
C THR A 30 -17.84 -10.23 23.52
N ARG A 31 -18.55 -9.55 22.63
CA ARG A 31 -19.00 -8.16 22.87
C ARG A 31 -20.04 -8.03 23.98
N VAL A 32 -20.90 -9.03 24.17
CA VAL A 32 -21.92 -9.03 25.26
C VAL A 32 -21.25 -9.24 26.61
N ILE A 33 -20.15 -9.96 26.70
CA ILE A 33 -19.38 -10.16 27.93
C ILE A 33 -18.65 -8.85 28.30
N GLU A 34 -17.99 -8.18 27.37
CA GLU A 34 -17.31 -6.89 27.59
C GLU A 34 -18.27 -5.74 28.03
N MET A 35 -19.50 -5.72 27.51
CA MET A 35 -20.50 -4.72 27.91
C MET A 35 -21.07 -4.97 29.32
N LYS A 36 -21.12 -6.20 29.81
CA LYS A 36 -21.59 -6.50 31.14
C LYS A 36 -20.57 -6.11 32.23
N ASP A 37 -19.30 -6.27 31.95
CA ASP A 37 -18.22 -5.89 32.88
C ASP A 37 -18.06 -4.37 32.97
N LEU A 38 -18.32 -3.63 31.89
CA LEU A 38 -18.28 -2.16 31.89
C LEU A 38 -19.44 -1.53 32.71
N CYS A 39 -20.63 -2.13 32.68
CA CYS A 39 -21.78 -1.63 33.47
C CYS A 39 -21.61 -1.86 34.98
N LEU A 40 -20.88 -2.87 35.44
CA LEU A 40 -20.62 -3.12 36.86
C LEU A 40 -19.58 -2.14 37.46
N LEU A 41 -18.65 -1.62 36.64
CA LEU A 41 -17.65 -0.63 37.09
C LEU A 41 -18.25 0.77 37.32
N TRP A 42 -19.33 1.14 36.60
CA TRP A 42 -19.99 2.45 36.77
C TRP A 42 -20.91 2.56 37.97
N PHE A 43 -21.38 1.44 38.54
CA PHE A 43 -22.28 1.46 39.71
C PHE A 43 -21.55 1.60 41.04
N PHE A 44 -20.21 1.36 41.11
CA PHE A 44 -19.41 1.48 42.33
C PHE A 44 -18.78 2.85 42.56
N LEU A 45 -18.85 3.78 41.61
CA LEU A 45 -18.21 5.10 41.69
C LEU A 45 -19.13 6.24 42.17
N PHE A 46 -20.40 5.94 42.55
CA PHE A 46 -21.38 6.96 42.96
C PHE A 46 -21.66 7.03 44.47
N LEU A 47 -20.91 6.33 45.30
CA LEU A 47 -21.17 6.25 46.76
C LEU A 47 -19.98 6.65 47.64
N LEU A 48 -19.19 7.66 47.34
CA LEU A 48 -18.29 8.27 48.33
C LEU A 48 -18.22 9.79 48.14
N GLY A 49 -18.83 10.43 49.03
CA GLY A 49 -18.81 11.70 49.67
C GLY A 49 -17.96 12.85 49.19
N GLY A 50 -18.57 14.03 49.15
CA GLY A 50 -17.99 15.30 48.80
C GLY A 50 -16.92 15.82 49.78
N ILE A 51 -15.96 16.56 49.22
CA ILE A 51 -15.03 17.44 49.90
C ILE A 51 -14.96 18.76 49.13
N PRO A 52 -14.89 19.94 49.79
CA PRO A 52 -15.08 21.24 49.15
C PRO A 52 -13.87 21.71 48.37
N ALA A 53 -14.15 22.43 47.29
CA ALA A 53 -13.17 23.07 46.43
C ALA A 53 -12.34 24.13 47.16
N ARG A 54 -11.03 23.96 47.17
CA ARG A 54 -10.03 24.99 47.48
C ARG A 54 -9.36 25.43 46.20
N ALA A 55 -9.57 26.67 45.85
CA ALA A 55 -8.89 27.28 44.71
C ALA A 55 -7.38 27.34 44.98
N THR A 56 -6.60 26.63 44.14
CA THR A 56 -5.15 26.77 44.06
C THR A 56 -4.82 27.35 42.69
N THR A 57 -4.15 28.46 42.69
CA THR A 57 -3.53 29.09 41.53
C THR A 57 -2.55 28.13 40.89
N ILE A 58 -2.80 27.75 39.66
CA ILE A 58 -1.87 26.94 38.84
C ILE A 58 -0.86 27.91 38.26
N SER A 59 0.39 27.76 38.68
CA SER A 59 1.54 28.32 37.97
C SER A 59 1.79 27.50 36.71
N ASP A 60 1.78 28.16 35.57
CA ASP A 60 2.22 27.58 34.27
C ASP A 60 3.73 27.30 34.36
N ASP A 61 4.07 26.04 34.57
CA ASP A 61 5.38 25.47 34.23
C ASP A 61 5.31 23.93 34.33
N GLU A 62 4.70 23.27 33.36
CA GLU A 62 4.98 21.88 33.08
C GLU A 62 5.43 21.79 31.61
N SER A 63 6.74 21.83 31.42
CA SER A 63 7.39 21.28 30.25
C SER A 63 7.10 19.77 30.25
N ALA A 64 6.03 19.36 29.56
CA ALA A 64 5.78 17.97 29.24
C ALA A 64 6.95 17.48 28.38
N SER A 65 7.94 16.85 28.97
CA SER A 65 8.89 15.98 28.29
C SER A 65 8.11 14.71 27.85
N GLY A 66 7.23 14.87 26.86
CA GLY A 66 6.71 13.74 26.15
C GLY A 66 7.88 13.09 25.43
N THR A 67 8.31 11.93 25.86
CA THR A 67 9.21 11.09 25.06
C THR A 67 8.51 10.87 23.74
N GLU A 68 9.04 11.46 22.65
CA GLU A 68 8.50 11.28 21.31
C GLU A 68 8.54 9.79 21.00
N GLU A 69 7.38 9.22 20.68
CA GLU A 69 7.26 7.78 20.43
C GLU A 69 8.15 7.39 19.26
N LEU A 70 8.99 6.37 19.46
CA LEU A 70 9.96 5.91 18.45
C LEU A 70 9.24 5.43 17.19
N ILE A 71 9.51 6.09 16.06
CA ILE A 71 8.91 5.74 14.77
C ILE A 71 9.48 4.45 14.19
N ALA A 72 8.86 3.93 13.12
CA ALA A 72 9.23 2.67 12.48
C ALA A 72 10.70 2.64 12.05
N PHE A 73 11.18 3.72 11.46
CA PHE A 73 12.56 3.96 11.02
C PHE A 73 12.73 5.46 10.71
N PRO A 74 13.95 6.00 10.66
CA PRO A 74 14.18 7.37 10.23
C PRO A 74 13.56 7.65 8.86
N GLY A 75 12.68 8.66 8.77
CA GLY A 75 11.93 8.97 7.55
C GLY A 75 10.59 8.23 7.40
N ALA A 76 10.17 7.44 8.38
CA ALA A 76 8.81 6.92 8.43
C ALA A 76 7.83 8.06 8.75
N GLU A 77 6.84 8.26 7.87
CA GLU A 77 5.88 9.35 7.98
C GLU A 77 4.43 8.85 7.86
N GLY A 78 3.48 9.75 8.07
CA GLY A 78 2.05 9.46 7.97
C GLY A 78 1.50 8.66 9.13
N PHE A 79 0.32 8.12 8.95
CA PHE A 79 -0.41 7.44 10.02
C PHE A 79 0.18 6.08 10.41
N GLY A 80 0.96 5.43 9.53
CA GLY A 80 1.66 4.18 9.82
C GLY A 80 3.04 4.37 10.45
N ARG A 81 3.48 5.60 10.70
CA ARG A 81 4.85 5.91 11.15
C ARG A 81 5.28 5.22 12.44
N ASN A 82 4.35 4.90 13.32
CA ASN A 82 4.63 4.27 14.62
C ASN A 82 4.53 2.73 14.58
N THR A 83 4.49 2.15 13.37
CA THR A 83 4.55 0.70 13.21
C THR A 83 5.89 0.17 13.73
N THR A 84 5.88 -0.77 14.68
CA THR A 84 7.10 -1.30 15.28
C THR A 84 7.67 -2.49 14.51
N GLY A 85 6.83 -3.17 13.72
CA GLY A 85 7.26 -4.34 12.96
C GLY A 85 7.87 -5.42 13.84
N GLY A 86 9.02 -5.93 13.44
CA GLY A 86 9.75 -6.99 14.13
C GLY A 86 10.78 -6.51 15.17
N ARG A 87 10.74 -5.25 15.58
CA ARG A 87 11.73 -4.64 16.49
C ARG A 87 11.99 -5.49 17.72
N GLY A 88 13.28 -5.76 17.99
CA GLY A 88 13.75 -6.55 19.12
C GLY A 88 13.38 -8.04 19.07
N GLY A 89 12.84 -8.51 17.95
CA GLY A 89 12.48 -9.91 17.73
C GLY A 89 13.60 -10.76 17.12
N LYS A 90 13.25 -11.98 16.73
CA LYS A 90 14.19 -12.91 16.07
C LYS A 90 14.52 -12.47 14.66
N VAL A 91 15.71 -12.78 14.21
CA VAL A 91 16.14 -12.58 12.84
C VAL A 91 16.03 -13.89 12.04
N TYR A 92 15.57 -13.76 10.80
CA TYR A 92 15.49 -14.86 9.83
C TYR A 92 16.18 -14.46 8.54
N HIS A 93 17.20 -15.20 8.18
CA HIS A 93 17.98 -15.02 6.97
C HIS A 93 17.34 -15.71 5.79
N VAL A 94 17.21 -14.99 4.68
CA VAL A 94 16.86 -15.55 3.38
C VAL A 94 18.15 -15.77 2.60
N THR A 95 18.58 -17.02 2.57
CA THR A 95 19.87 -17.45 2.00
C THR A 95 19.71 -18.12 0.63
N THR A 96 18.48 -18.27 0.14
CA THR A 96 18.20 -18.88 -1.16
C THR A 96 17.00 -18.23 -1.86
N LEU A 97 17.02 -18.25 -3.18
CA LEU A 97 15.89 -17.78 -4.02
C LEU A 97 14.78 -18.82 -4.20
N GLU A 98 14.92 -20.00 -3.61
CA GLU A 98 13.90 -21.05 -3.67
C GLU A 98 12.64 -20.69 -2.88
N ASP A 99 11.46 -21.09 -3.41
CA ASP A 99 10.20 -21.00 -2.69
C ASP A 99 9.84 -22.35 -2.05
N GLY A 100 9.95 -22.42 -0.74
CA GLY A 100 9.73 -23.62 0.06
C GLY A 100 9.51 -23.33 1.54
N MET A 101 9.44 -24.40 2.35
CA MET A 101 9.28 -24.32 3.81
C MET A 101 10.56 -24.66 4.58
N GLN A 102 11.65 -24.94 3.89
CA GLN A 102 12.97 -25.17 4.51
C GLN A 102 13.55 -23.84 5.02
N ALA A 103 14.36 -23.93 6.07
CA ALA A 103 15.13 -22.80 6.58
C ALA A 103 15.93 -22.12 5.46
N GLY A 104 16.11 -20.83 5.53
CA GLY A 104 16.76 -20.02 4.50
C GLY A 104 15.83 -19.56 3.36
N THR A 105 14.56 -20.02 3.31
CA THR A 105 13.60 -19.52 2.32
C THR A 105 12.73 -18.41 2.89
N LEU A 106 12.31 -17.48 2.02
CA LEU A 106 11.39 -16.38 2.41
C LEU A 106 10.09 -16.93 3.01
N ARG A 107 9.50 -17.94 2.40
CA ARG A 107 8.23 -18.51 2.88
C ARG A 107 8.35 -19.11 4.27
N HIS A 108 9.48 -19.79 4.57
CA HIS A 108 9.74 -20.29 5.92
C HIS A 108 9.81 -19.14 6.93
N ALA A 109 10.60 -18.09 6.65
CA ALA A 109 10.74 -16.93 7.53
C ALA A 109 9.38 -16.22 7.81
N LEU A 110 8.55 -16.07 6.77
CA LEU A 110 7.23 -15.44 6.91
C LEU A 110 6.18 -16.32 7.60
N ALA A 111 6.37 -17.64 7.61
CA ALA A 111 5.49 -18.58 8.31
C ALA A 111 5.73 -18.65 9.83
N GLN A 112 6.81 -18.06 10.32
CA GLN A 112 7.11 -18.00 11.75
C GLN A 112 6.18 -17.03 12.49
N THR A 113 6.17 -17.09 13.81
CA THR A 113 5.34 -16.27 14.70
C THR A 113 6.17 -15.49 15.70
N GLY A 114 5.58 -14.46 16.30
CA GLY A 114 6.25 -13.53 17.20
C GLY A 114 6.99 -12.43 16.45
N ALA A 115 7.56 -11.48 17.20
CA ALA A 115 8.33 -10.39 16.65
C ALA A 115 9.55 -10.92 15.89
N ARG A 116 9.72 -10.48 14.63
CA ARG A 116 10.79 -10.96 13.76
C ARG A 116 11.15 -10.02 12.62
N THR A 117 12.43 -10.00 12.29
CA THR A 117 12.96 -9.31 11.12
C THR A 117 13.45 -10.33 10.10
N VAL A 118 13.09 -10.14 8.85
CA VAL A 118 13.57 -10.96 7.72
C VAL A 118 14.60 -10.15 6.96
N VAL A 119 15.82 -10.65 6.92
CA VAL A 119 16.96 -10.11 6.18
C VAL A 119 17.31 -11.01 5.00
N PHE A 120 17.99 -10.45 3.99
CA PHE A 120 18.32 -11.17 2.76
C PHE A 120 19.83 -11.18 2.55
N ASP A 121 20.40 -12.37 2.45
CA ASP A 121 21.82 -12.59 2.15
C ASP A 121 22.04 -12.89 0.66
N VAL A 122 20.96 -12.86 -0.12
CA VAL A 122 20.97 -13.13 -1.56
C VAL A 122 20.28 -12.01 -2.33
N ALA A 123 20.77 -11.72 -3.54
CA ALA A 123 20.09 -10.93 -4.53
C ALA A 123 19.46 -11.83 -5.60
N GLY A 124 18.33 -11.38 -6.17
CA GLY A 124 17.71 -12.13 -7.27
C GLY A 124 16.20 -12.15 -7.19
N THR A 125 15.59 -13.04 -7.98
CA THR A 125 14.13 -13.18 -8.06
C THR A 125 13.66 -14.49 -7.44
N ILE A 126 12.82 -14.41 -6.42
CA ILE A 126 12.12 -15.55 -5.81
C ILE A 126 10.83 -15.78 -6.61
N PHE A 127 10.81 -16.83 -7.42
CA PHE A 127 9.63 -17.24 -8.18
C PHE A 127 8.70 -18.09 -7.33
N LEU A 128 7.65 -17.48 -6.79
CA LEU A 128 6.69 -18.15 -5.93
C LEU A 128 5.94 -19.27 -6.65
N LYS A 129 5.85 -20.44 -6.04
CA LYS A 129 5.09 -21.62 -6.51
C LYS A 129 3.59 -21.49 -6.18
N ARG A 130 3.24 -20.76 -5.13
CA ARG A 130 1.87 -20.51 -4.65
C ARG A 130 1.75 -19.13 -4.01
N PRO A 131 0.56 -18.53 -3.87
CA PRO A 131 0.36 -17.26 -3.19
C PRO A 131 1.06 -17.21 -1.83
N LEU A 132 1.65 -16.08 -1.50
CA LEU A 132 2.34 -15.84 -0.24
C LEU A 132 1.47 -14.96 0.65
N ARG A 133 1.01 -15.52 1.77
CA ARG A 133 0.17 -14.82 2.75
C ARG A 133 0.93 -14.63 4.04
N ILE A 134 1.05 -13.38 4.48
CA ILE A 134 1.62 -13.01 5.77
C ILE A 134 0.47 -13.02 6.77
N THR A 135 0.41 -14.05 7.62
CA THR A 135 -0.68 -14.27 8.57
C THR A 135 -0.30 -14.04 10.03
N SER A 136 0.98 -13.79 10.30
CA SER A 136 1.51 -13.42 11.62
C SER A 136 2.14 -12.03 11.51
N GLY A 137 1.72 -11.14 12.38
CA GLY A 137 2.24 -9.77 12.48
C GLY A 137 3.54 -9.66 13.25
N ASP A 138 3.82 -8.45 13.75
CA ASP A 138 5.08 -8.09 14.41
C ASP A 138 6.27 -8.46 13.52
N LEU A 139 6.23 -7.98 12.27
CA LEU A 139 7.13 -8.39 11.20
C LEU A 139 7.77 -7.19 10.50
N THR A 140 9.09 -7.26 10.32
CA THR A 140 9.82 -6.40 9.38
C THR A 140 10.39 -7.24 8.24
N ILE A 141 10.12 -6.85 6.98
CA ILE A 141 10.75 -7.40 5.78
C ILE A 141 11.73 -6.35 5.26
N ALA A 142 13.02 -6.59 5.49
CA ALA A 142 14.10 -5.63 5.24
C ALA A 142 14.79 -5.90 3.89
N GLY A 143 14.11 -5.62 2.77
CA GLY A 143 14.67 -5.84 1.42
C GLY A 143 15.94 -5.05 1.13
N GLN A 144 16.21 -3.96 1.88
CA GLN A 144 17.43 -3.18 1.75
C GLN A 144 18.70 -3.94 2.19
N THR A 145 18.57 -5.03 2.97
CA THR A 145 19.71 -5.87 3.34
C THR A 145 20.21 -6.73 2.18
N ALA A 146 19.33 -7.03 1.22
CA ALA A 146 19.74 -7.79 0.04
C ALA A 146 20.92 -7.12 -0.68
N PRO A 147 21.97 -7.91 -1.04
CA PRO A 147 23.15 -7.37 -1.70
C PRO A 147 22.82 -6.86 -3.12
N GLY A 148 23.73 -6.05 -3.67
CA GLY A 148 23.68 -5.57 -5.04
C GLY A 148 22.33 -4.99 -5.44
N GLN A 149 21.71 -5.54 -6.49
CA GLN A 149 20.44 -5.06 -7.04
C GLN A 149 19.21 -5.48 -6.22
N GLY A 150 19.39 -6.16 -5.09
CA GLY A 150 18.31 -6.45 -4.16
C GLY A 150 17.44 -7.64 -4.55
N ILE A 151 16.21 -7.67 -4.03
CA ILE A 151 15.31 -8.82 -4.08
C ILE A 151 14.02 -8.51 -4.84
N CYS A 152 13.54 -9.48 -5.63
CA CYS A 152 12.24 -9.46 -6.29
C CYS A 152 11.42 -10.70 -5.90
N ILE A 153 10.14 -10.50 -5.63
CA ILE A 153 9.17 -11.59 -5.40
C ILE A 153 8.23 -11.60 -6.61
N ALA A 154 8.14 -12.75 -7.28
CA ALA A 154 7.49 -12.87 -8.58
C ALA A 154 6.49 -14.02 -8.69
N ARG A 155 5.68 -14.02 -9.75
CA ARG A 155 4.77 -15.10 -10.20
C ARG A 155 3.48 -15.26 -9.42
N ARG A 156 3.42 -14.91 -8.15
CA ARG A 156 2.22 -15.05 -7.32
C ARG A 156 2.03 -13.83 -6.44
N PRO A 157 0.80 -13.53 -6.03
CA PRO A 157 0.53 -12.38 -5.16
C PRO A 157 1.13 -12.55 -3.77
N VAL A 158 1.48 -11.41 -3.19
CA VAL A 158 1.82 -11.29 -1.77
C VAL A 158 0.71 -10.52 -1.05
N THR A 159 0.18 -11.10 0.04
CA THR A 159 -0.91 -10.48 0.78
C THR A 159 -0.57 -10.40 2.26
N ILE A 160 -0.63 -9.18 2.81
CA ILE A 160 -0.51 -8.92 4.23
C ILE A 160 -1.89 -9.11 4.86
N ASN A 161 -2.03 -10.14 5.69
CA ASN A 161 -3.23 -10.47 6.45
C ASN A 161 -2.93 -10.44 7.96
N ALA A 162 -2.06 -9.54 8.40
CA ALA A 162 -1.60 -9.40 9.77
C ALA A 162 -1.38 -7.92 10.11
N ASN A 163 -1.39 -7.61 11.39
CA ASN A 163 -1.12 -6.27 11.90
C ASN A 163 0.36 -6.08 12.24
N ASN A 164 0.80 -4.84 12.33
CA ASN A 164 2.15 -4.45 12.73
C ASN A 164 3.22 -5.01 11.78
N VAL A 165 3.17 -4.55 10.52
CA VAL A 165 4.06 -5.04 9.46
C VAL A 165 4.77 -3.88 8.77
N ILE A 166 6.09 -3.99 8.67
CA ILE A 166 6.98 -3.09 7.92
C ILE A 166 7.51 -3.85 6.70
N VAL A 167 7.39 -3.26 5.49
CA VAL A 167 7.98 -3.81 4.26
C VAL A 167 8.78 -2.72 3.57
N ARG A 168 10.07 -2.93 3.35
CA ARG A 168 10.96 -1.94 2.75
C ARG A 168 11.82 -2.52 1.63
N TYR A 169 11.98 -1.76 0.54
CA TYR A 169 12.92 -2.04 -0.56
C TYR A 169 12.75 -3.42 -1.21
N VAL A 170 11.51 -3.90 -1.38
CA VAL A 170 11.18 -5.17 -2.04
C VAL A 170 10.51 -4.89 -3.38
N ARG A 171 10.89 -5.61 -4.42
CA ARG A 171 10.17 -5.63 -5.70
C ARG A 171 9.11 -6.73 -5.68
N PHE A 172 7.90 -6.38 -6.10
CA PHE A 172 6.78 -7.30 -6.30
C PHE A 172 6.38 -7.26 -7.78
N ARG A 173 6.76 -8.29 -8.55
CA ARG A 173 6.44 -8.40 -9.98
C ARG A 173 5.72 -9.70 -10.27
N VAL A 174 4.40 -9.68 -10.04
CA VAL A 174 3.61 -10.90 -10.01
C VAL A 174 3.50 -11.58 -11.38
N GLY A 175 3.27 -10.85 -12.45
CA GLY A 175 3.03 -11.40 -13.78
C GLY A 175 1.71 -12.18 -13.88
N ASN A 176 1.44 -12.74 -15.06
CA ASN A 176 0.23 -13.51 -15.33
C ASN A 176 0.45 -15.04 -15.41
N GLU A 177 1.70 -15.53 -15.33
CA GLU A 177 2.05 -16.94 -15.43
C GLU A 177 1.36 -17.81 -14.38
N GLY A 178 1.05 -17.22 -13.23
CA GLY A 178 0.37 -17.88 -12.14
C GLY A 178 -1.11 -18.18 -12.38
N GLY A 179 -1.70 -17.55 -13.39
CA GLY A 179 -3.15 -17.56 -13.63
C GLY A 179 -3.94 -16.84 -12.53
N GLY A 180 -5.26 -16.72 -12.74
CA GLY A 180 -6.16 -15.99 -11.84
C GLY A 180 -6.08 -14.48 -12.02
N GLU A 181 -6.53 -13.75 -11.02
CA GLU A 181 -6.64 -12.28 -10.98
C GLU A 181 -5.81 -11.73 -9.81
N PRO A 182 -4.46 -11.91 -9.82
CA PRO A 182 -3.65 -11.52 -8.69
C PRO A 182 -3.42 -10.01 -8.62
N ASP A 183 -3.54 -9.47 -7.39
CA ASP A 183 -2.91 -8.21 -7.02
C ASP A 183 -1.38 -8.37 -6.90
N GLY A 184 -0.65 -7.28 -6.99
CA GLY A 184 0.79 -7.28 -6.75
C GLY A 184 1.12 -7.43 -5.26
N LEU A 185 0.85 -6.39 -4.50
CA LEU A 185 0.90 -6.36 -3.03
C LEU A 185 -0.46 -5.94 -2.48
N GLY A 186 -1.06 -6.78 -1.66
CA GLY A 186 -2.34 -6.52 -1.01
C GLY A 186 -2.25 -6.43 0.51
N SER A 187 -3.03 -5.50 1.11
CA SER A 187 -3.28 -5.44 2.55
C SER A 187 -4.70 -4.94 2.78
N THR A 188 -5.54 -5.76 3.39
CA THR A 188 -6.94 -5.43 3.62
C THR A 188 -7.33 -5.66 5.07
N ASP A 189 -7.98 -4.66 5.69
CA ASP A 189 -8.48 -4.70 7.06
C ASP A 189 -7.38 -4.91 8.14
N CYS A 190 -6.11 -4.59 7.82
CA CYS A 190 -4.97 -4.69 8.73
C CYS A 190 -4.69 -3.35 9.43
N LYS A 191 -3.97 -3.39 10.57
CA LYS A 191 -3.57 -2.21 11.32
C LYS A 191 -2.06 -2.09 11.43
N ASN A 192 -1.58 -0.85 11.51
CA ASN A 192 -0.16 -0.54 11.66
C ASN A 192 0.66 -1.22 10.57
N VAL A 193 0.49 -0.76 9.33
CA VAL A 193 1.24 -1.27 8.17
C VAL A 193 1.94 -0.10 7.49
N ILE A 194 3.23 -0.25 7.24
CA ILE A 194 4.01 0.68 6.44
C ILE A 194 4.74 -0.05 5.32
N VAL A 195 4.53 0.43 4.09
CA VAL A 195 5.21 -0.03 2.87
C VAL A 195 6.05 1.12 2.34
N ASP A 196 7.35 0.93 2.28
CA ASP A 196 8.32 1.97 2.02
C ASP A 196 9.31 1.58 0.92
N HIS A 197 9.53 2.46 -0.06
CA HIS A 197 10.48 2.28 -1.16
C HIS A 197 10.35 0.93 -1.89
N CYS A 198 9.14 0.42 -2.07
CA CYS A 198 8.88 -0.80 -2.83
C CYS A 198 8.55 -0.50 -4.30
N SER A 199 8.94 -1.41 -5.20
CA SER A 199 8.53 -1.38 -6.61
C SER A 199 7.50 -2.46 -6.87
N ILE A 200 6.30 -2.11 -7.34
CA ILE A 200 5.16 -3.02 -7.46
C ILE A 200 4.61 -2.93 -8.88
N SER A 201 4.63 -4.05 -9.62
CA SER A 201 4.23 -4.05 -11.03
C SER A 201 3.69 -5.40 -11.52
N TRP A 202 3.11 -5.37 -12.73
CA TRP A 202 2.68 -6.54 -13.50
C TRP A 202 1.57 -7.37 -12.85
N SER A 203 0.67 -6.71 -12.13
CA SER A 203 -0.55 -7.35 -11.62
C SER A 203 -1.58 -7.57 -12.74
N VAL A 204 -2.44 -8.55 -12.57
CA VAL A 204 -3.59 -8.80 -13.46
C VAL A 204 -4.82 -8.03 -13.00
N ASP A 205 -4.96 -7.75 -11.69
CA ASP A 205 -5.94 -6.80 -11.13
C ASP A 205 -5.20 -5.54 -10.66
N GLU A 206 -5.13 -5.18 -9.38
CA GLU A 206 -4.38 -4.02 -8.92
C GLU A 206 -2.91 -4.32 -8.57
N CYS A 207 -2.01 -3.38 -8.88
CA CYS A 207 -0.63 -3.50 -8.40
C CYS A 207 -0.54 -3.35 -6.88
N CYS A 208 -1.21 -2.34 -6.29
CA CYS A 208 -1.09 -2.02 -4.86
C CYS A 208 -2.45 -1.79 -4.20
N SER A 209 -2.99 -2.81 -3.52
CA SER A 209 -4.29 -2.76 -2.83
C SER A 209 -4.11 -2.66 -1.33
N VAL A 210 -4.10 -1.42 -0.78
CA VAL A 210 -4.00 -1.16 0.68
C VAL A 210 -5.22 -0.36 1.12
N TYR A 211 -6.17 -1.01 1.79
CA TYR A 211 -7.44 -0.39 2.16
C TYR A 211 -8.17 -1.10 3.30
N GLY A 212 -9.12 -0.41 3.92
CA GLY A 212 -10.00 -0.94 4.97
C GLY A 212 -9.34 -1.17 6.32
N GLY A 213 -8.06 -0.83 6.46
CA GLY A 213 -7.30 -0.95 7.70
C GLY A 213 -7.23 0.36 8.49
N GLU A 214 -6.30 0.44 9.43
CA GLU A 214 -6.10 1.59 10.31
C GLU A 214 -4.61 1.82 10.57
N ASN A 215 -4.17 3.08 10.61
CA ASN A 215 -2.77 3.50 10.76
C ASN A 215 -1.89 2.89 9.65
N LEU A 216 -2.18 3.27 8.41
CA LEU A 216 -1.52 2.76 7.23
C LEU A 216 -0.63 3.84 6.59
N THR A 217 0.51 3.44 6.06
CA THR A 217 1.32 4.29 5.18
C THR A 217 1.85 3.50 4.00
N VAL A 218 1.71 4.07 2.80
CA VAL A 218 2.46 3.66 1.60
C VAL A 218 3.23 4.88 1.13
N GLN A 219 4.54 4.83 1.21
CA GLN A 219 5.41 5.96 0.92
C GLN A 219 6.56 5.57 -0.01
N TRP A 220 6.95 6.52 -0.87
CA TRP A 220 8.10 6.39 -1.77
C TRP A 220 8.10 5.12 -2.62
N CYS A 221 6.91 4.59 -2.94
CA CYS A 221 6.77 3.40 -3.76
C CYS A 221 6.64 3.76 -5.25
N LEU A 222 7.14 2.86 -6.11
CA LEU A 222 6.94 2.89 -7.55
C LEU A 222 5.92 1.80 -7.91
N VAL A 223 4.74 2.20 -8.36
CA VAL A 223 3.64 1.33 -8.75
C VAL A 223 3.45 1.49 -10.27
N SER A 224 3.69 0.44 -11.06
CA SER A 224 3.74 0.62 -12.50
C SER A 224 3.28 -0.59 -13.31
N GLU A 225 2.90 -0.34 -14.56
CA GLU A 225 2.70 -1.37 -15.58
C GLU A 225 1.80 -2.53 -15.13
N SER A 226 0.61 -2.23 -14.64
CA SER A 226 -0.42 -3.26 -14.49
C SER A 226 -0.79 -3.87 -15.86
N LEU A 227 -0.95 -5.19 -15.91
CA LEU A 227 -1.18 -5.95 -17.15
C LEU A 227 -2.63 -5.80 -17.62
N ARG A 228 -2.82 -5.29 -18.83
CA ARG A 228 -4.15 -4.89 -19.29
C ARG A 228 -4.99 -6.04 -19.83
N THR A 229 -4.43 -6.90 -20.65
CA THR A 229 -5.13 -8.04 -21.26
C THR A 229 -4.39 -9.34 -20.94
N ALA A 230 -4.42 -9.73 -19.67
CA ALA A 230 -3.60 -10.80 -19.10
C ALA A 230 -4.43 -11.99 -18.55
N GLY A 231 -5.68 -12.15 -18.98
CA GLY A 231 -6.53 -13.27 -18.60
C GLY A 231 -7.51 -13.00 -17.44
N HIS A 232 -7.73 -11.74 -17.06
CA HIS A 232 -8.77 -11.40 -16.08
C HIS A 232 -10.16 -11.76 -16.62
N ALA A 233 -11.03 -12.39 -15.78
CA ALA A 233 -12.35 -12.89 -16.19
C ALA A 233 -13.31 -11.80 -16.71
N LYS A 234 -13.13 -10.54 -16.27
CA LYS A 234 -13.89 -9.37 -16.75
C LYS A 234 -13.31 -8.79 -18.04
N GLY A 235 -12.30 -9.41 -18.66
CA GLY A 235 -11.62 -8.92 -19.84
C GLY A 235 -10.53 -7.88 -19.50
N LYS A 236 -10.45 -6.80 -20.30
CA LYS A 236 -9.45 -5.75 -20.13
C LYS A 236 -9.45 -5.16 -18.70
N HIS A 237 -8.30 -5.16 -18.06
CA HIS A 237 -8.07 -4.65 -16.71
C HIS A 237 -6.84 -3.73 -16.67
N GLY A 238 -5.84 -4.02 -15.86
CA GLY A 238 -4.61 -3.23 -15.77
C GLY A 238 -4.74 -2.04 -14.83
N TYR A 239 -4.91 -2.30 -13.53
CA TYR A 239 -5.22 -1.28 -12.55
C TYR A 239 -4.06 -0.97 -11.60
N GLY A 240 -3.90 0.32 -11.27
CA GLY A 240 -2.81 0.78 -10.41
C GLY A 240 -3.01 0.38 -8.96
N ALA A 241 -3.99 0.97 -8.28
CA ALA A 241 -4.12 0.81 -6.84
C ALA A 241 -5.56 0.95 -6.33
N ILE A 242 -5.87 0.27 -5.20
CA ILE A 242 -6.99 0.63 -4.32
C ILE A 242 -6.40 1.16 -3.02
N TRP A 243 -6.74 2.40 -2.68
CA TRP A 243 -6.31 3.08 -1.46
C TRP A 243 -7.51 3.44 -0.58
N GLY A 244 -7.40 3.18 0.72
CA GLY A 244 -8.43 3.48 1.71
C GLY A 244 -7.95 3.14 3.11
N GLY A 245 -8.77 3.42 4.11
CA GLY A 245 -8.51 3.08 5.50
C GLY A 245 -8.87 4.19 6.48
N ALA A 246 -9.00 3.82 7.75
CA ALA A 246 -9.14 4.74 8.85
C ALA A 246 -7.75 5.21 9.29
N LYS A 247 -7.41 6.47 9.00
CA LYS A 247 -6.06 7.02 9.15
C LYS A 247 -5.05 6.31 8.24
N ALA A 248 -5.11 6.60 6.95
CA ALA A 248 -4.22 6.05 5.93
C ALA A 248 -3.53 7.18 5.14
N SER A 249 -2.21 7.09 5.01
CA SER A 249 -1.37 8.04 4.27
C SER A 249 -0.76 7.37 3.05
N PHE A 250 -0.91 8.02 1.90
CA PHE A 250 -0.31 7.61 0.64
C PHE A 250 0.45 8.80 0.06
N HIS A 251 1.77 8.81 0.19
CA HIS A 251 2.55 9.98 -0.16
C HIS A 251 3.87 9.66 -0.85
N HIS A 252 4.31 10.58 -1.70
CA HIS A 252 5.56 10.49 -2.44
C HIS A 252 5.70 9.21 -3.29
N ASN A 253 4.59 8.68 -3.80
CA ASN A 253 4.58 7.52 -4.67
C ASN A 253 4.52 7.93 -6.14
N LEU A 254 5.11 7.13 -7.02
CA LEU A 254 4.91 7.20 -8.46
C LEU A 254 3.93 6.10 -8.89
N LEU A 255 2.81 6.49 -9.52
CA LEU A 255 1.92 5.57 -10.23
C LEU A 255 2.01 5.84 -11.73
N ALA A 256 2.50 4.85 -12.51
CA ALA A 256 2.78 5.04 -13.93
C ALA A 256 2.28 3.89 -14.82
N HIS A 257 1.80 4.22 -16.01
CA HIS A 257 1.41 3.25 -17.04
C HIS A 257 0.29 2.28 -16.61
N HIS A 258 -0.86 2.84 -16.22
CA HIS A 258 -2.03 2.06 -15.82
C HIS A 258 -3.24 2.36 -16.69
N GLU A 259 -4.04 1.33 -17.00
CA GLU A 259 -5.34 1.53 -17.66
C GLU A 259 -6.27 2.39 -16.79
N SER A 260 -6.35 2.11 -15.47
CA SER A 260 -7.26 2.79 -14.56
C SER A 260 -6.81 2.64 -13.09
N ARG A 261 -7.62 3.12 -12.13
CA ARG A 261 -7.36 3.07 -10.68
C ARG A 261 -6.03 3.71 -10.28
N VAL A 262 -5.92 5.02 -10.57
CA VAL A 262 -4.69 5.79 -10.32
C VAL A 262 -4.97 6.93 -9.31
N PRO A 263 -5.30 6.57 -8.05
CA PRO A 263 -5.82 5.30 -7.55
C PRO A 263 -7.36 5.20 -7.59
N ARG A 264 -7.94 4.05 -7.27
CA ARG A 264 -9.29 3.90 -6.76
C ARG A 264 -9.31 4.27 -5.29
N LEU A 265 -10.07 5.26 -4.87
CA LEU A 265 -10.37 5.52 -3.45
C LEU A 265 -11.44 4.52 -3.00
N GLY A 266 -11.04 3.52 -2.22
CA GLY A 266 -11.82 2.33 -1.94
C GLY A 266 -12.29 2.22 -0.50
N PRO A 267 -13.52 2.70 -0.16
CA PRO A 267 -14.05 2.53 1.18
C PRO A 267 -14.49 1.10 1.44
N ARG A 268 -14.61 0.75 2.71
CA ARG A 268 -15.19 -0.53 3.16
C ARG A 268 -16.63 -0.35 3.64
N PRO A 269 -17.51 -1.35 3.46
CA PRO A 269 -18.82 -1.34 4.08
C PRO A 269 -18.68 -1.21 5.61
N PHE A 270 -19.54 -0.44 6.23
CA PHE A 270 -19.59 -0.22 7.68
C PHE A 270 -18.41 0.55 8.30
N THR A 271 -17.43 0.98 7.49
CA THR A 271 -16.29 1.78 7.98
C THR A 271 -16.15 3.12 7.26
N GLN A 272 -16.96 3.40 6.24
CA GLN A 272 -16.83 4.58 5.39
C GLN A 272 -16.79 5.91 6.17
N GLU A 273 -17.53 6.05 7.24
CA GLU A 273 -17.56 7.27 8.06
C GLU A 273 -16.24 7.48 8.84
N ARG A 274 -15.47 6.41 9.04
CA ARG A 274 -14.14 6.44 9.68
C ARG A 274 -13.00 6.44 8.69
N GLU A 275 -13.30 6.24 7.39
CA GLU A 275 -12.28 6.27 6.34
C GLU A 275 -11.71 7.68 6.24
N HIS A 276 -10.44 7.81 6.57
CA HIS A 276 -9.70 9.05 6.58
C HIS A 276 -8.38 8.82 5.83
N VAL A 277 -8.32 9.36 4.64
CA VAL A 277 -7.20 9.15 3.71
C VAL A 277 -6.51 10.47 3.42
N ASP A 278 -5.20 10.47 3.55
CA ASP A 278 -4.33 11.53 3.08
C ASP A 278 -3.55 11.07 1.85
N MET A 279 -3.79 11.71 0.72
CA MET A 279 -3.12 11.46 -0.55
C MET A 279 -2.39 12.73 -0.99
N ARG A 280 -1.06 12.79 -0.73
CA ARG A 280 -0.25 13.97 -1.01
C ARG A 280 1.07 13.68 -1.68
N ASN A 281 1.57 14.64 -2.42
CA ASN A 281 2.91 14.61 -3.02
C ASN A 281 3.19 13.37 -3.88
N ASN A 282 2.14 12.72 -4.43
CA ASN A 282 2.32 11.62 -5.37
C ASN A 282 2.47 12.16 -6.80
N VAL A 283 3.09 11.36 -7.64
CA VAL A 283 3.21 11.60 -9.08
C VAL A 283 2.37 10.57 -9.82
N PHE A 284 1.51 11.03 -10.72
CA PHE A 284 0.69 10.19 -11.57
C PHE A 284 1.07 10.42 -13.02
N TYR A 285 1.44 9.34 -13.72
CA TYR A 285 1.91 9.41 -15.10
C TYR A 285 1.19 8.42 -16.02
N ASN A 286 0.85 8.85 -17.21
CA ASN A 286 0.39 8.03 -18.35
C ASN A 286 -0.75 7.06 -18.04
N TRP A 287 -1.84 7.54 -17.44
CA TRP A 287 -3.08 6.79 -17.25
C TRP A 287 -3.99 6.85 -18.49
N ALA A 288 -4.75 5.78 -18.77
CA ALA A 288 -5.65 5.75 -19.92
C ALA A 288 -7.13 5.95 -19.57
N GLY A 289 -7.61 5.26 -18.55
CA GLY A 289 -9.02 5.26 -18.15
C GLY A 289 -9.35 6.28 -17.07
N ASN A 290 -9.93 5.82 -15.95
CA ASN A 290 -10.51 6.73 -14.96
C ASN A 290 -9.53 7.64 -14.21
N GLY A 291 -8.22 7.33 -14.14
CA GLY A 291 -7.32 8.02 -13.22
C GLY A 291 -7.73 7.79 -11.77
N CYS A 292 -7.73 8.84 -10.94
CA CYS A 292 -8.28 8.78 -9.57
C CYS A 292 -9.80 8.83 -9.58
N TYR A 293 -10.46 7.95 -8.81
CA TYR A 293 -11.92 7.96 -8.69
C TYR A 293 -12.43 7.24 -7.44
N GLY A 294 -13.70 7.45 -7.12
CA GLY A 294 -14.41 6.78 -6.03
C GLY A 294 -14.60 7.64 -4.80
N GLY A 295 -14.24 7.14 -3.63
CA GLY A 295 -14.32 7.88 -2.37
C GLY A 295 -15.73 8.00 -1.78
N GLU A 296 -16.58 7.01 -2.05
CA GLU A 296 -17.96 6.99 -1.54
C GLU A 296 -17.96 7.01 0.00
N GLY A 297 -18.50 8.09 0.59
CA GLY A 297 -18.61 8.28 2.04
C GLY A 297 -17.27 8.51 2.78
N MET A 298 -16.14 8.58 2.08
CA MET A 298 -14.82 8.77 2.67
C MET A 298 -14.52 10.23 3.01
N HIS A 299 -13.54 10.45 3.87
CA HIS A 299 -12.93 11.75 4.14
C HIS A 299 -11.51 11.75 3.58
N VAL A 300 -11.22 12.63 2.61
CA VAL A 300 -9.98 12.53 1.82
C VAL A 300 -9.31 13.88 1.62
N ASN A 301 -8.00 13.94 1.87
CA ASN A 301 -7.12 14.98 1.35
C ASN A 301 -6.54 14.55 0.00
N ILE A 302 -6.55 15.43 -0.99
CA ILE A 302 -5.83 15.29 -2.28
C ILE A 302 -4.99 16.55 -2.44
N VAL A 303 -3.73 16.49 -2.03
CA VAL A 303 -2.90 17.70 -1.80
C VAL A 303 -1.55 17.60 -2.48
N ASN A 304 -1.18 18.64 -3.23
CA ASN A 304 0.15 18.80 -3.81
C ASN A 304 0.64 17.59 -4.62
N ASN A 305 -0.26 16.88 -5.30
CA ASN A 305 0.12 15.81 -6.21
C ASN A 305 0.43 16.36 -7.60
N TYR A 306 1.30 15.71 -8.34
CA TYR A 306 1.68 16.07 -9.71
C TYR A 306 1.07 15.09 -10.71
N TYR A 307 0.26 15.59 -11.63
CA TYR A 307 -0.40 14.81 -12.68
C TYR A 307 0.24 15.11 -14.03
N LYS A 308 0.89 14.13 -14.62
CA LYS A 308 1.57 14.23 -15.93
C LYS A 308 0.88 13.35 -16.96
N PRO A 309 0.00 13.89 -17.82
CA PRO A 309 -0.60 13.12 -18.90
C PRO A 309 0.46 12.61 -19.88
N GLY A 310 0.47 11.31 -20.14
CA GLY A 310 1.41 10.67 -21.05
C GLY A 310 0.81 10.29 -22.41
N PRO A 311 1.53 9.47 -23.21
CA PRO A 311 1.10 9.04 -24.54
C PRO A 311 -0.23 8.26 -24.54
N ALA A 312 -0.50 7.44 -23.51
CA ALA A 312 -1.77 6.70 -23.39
C ALA A 312 -2.93 7.55 -22.86
N THR A 313 -2.65 8.71 -22.25
CA THR A 313 -3.70 9.53 -21.65
C THR A 313 -4.55 10.18 -22.75
N PRO A 314 -5.88 9.95 -22.81
CA PRO A 314 -6.73 10.39 -23.90
C PRO A 314 -6.67 11.90 -24.13
N LYS A 315 -6.38 12.33 -25.36
CA LYS A 315 -6.19 13.76 -25.68
C LYS A 315 -7.47 14.58 -25.59
N ASN A 316 -8.59 14.01 -26.04
CA ASN A 316 -9.88 14.69 -26.18
C ASN A 316 -10.89 14.20 -25.14
N SER A 317 -10.48 14.02 -23.90
CA SER A 317 -11.32 13.53 -22.82
C SER A 317 -11.08 14.33 -21.52
N PRO A 318 -12.13 14.59 -20.73
CA PRO A 318 -11.96 15.16 -19.39
C PRO A 318 -11.00 14.36 -18.49
N VAL A 319 -10.84 13.06 -18.75
CA VAL A 319 -9.89 12.17 -18.06
C VAL A 319 -8.49 12.75 -18.03
N ARG A 320 -8.08 13.46 -19.09
CA ARG A 320 -6.71 13.99 -19.23
C ARG A 320 -6.33 14.98 -18.12
N TYR A 321 -7.28 15.80 -17.69
CA TYR A 321 -6.99 16.92 -16.81
C TYR A 321 -7.80 16.91 -15.50
N ARG A 322 -8.59 15.89 -15.26
CA ARG A 322 -9.32 15.79 -13.99
C ARG A 322 -8.41 15.22 -12.89
N ILE A 323 -8.53 15.79 -11.69
CA ILE A 323 -7.85 15.31 -10.49
C ILE A 323 -8.53 14.06 -9.97
N ALA A 324 -9.87 14.11 -9.82
CA ALA A 324 -10.64 12.94 -9.39
C ALA A 324 -12.07 12.94 -9.93
N ALA A 325 -12.63 11.73 -10.10
CA ALA A 325 -14.05 11.51 -10.36
C ALA A 325 -14.68 10.88 -9.11
N LEU A 326 -15.40 11.71 -8.34
CA LEU A 326 -15.97 11.29 -7.06
C LEU A 326 -17.23 10.47 -7.27
N GLY A 327 -17.39 9.42 -6.47
CA GLY A 327 -18.43 8.42 -6.60
C GLY A 327 -19.41 8.39 -5.44
N VAL A 328 -20.53 7.70 -5.71
CA VAL A 328 -21.53 7.33 -4.72
C VAL A 328 -22.02 5.92 -5.02
N ARG A 329 -22.43 5.16 -4.02
CA ARG A 329 -23.09 3.88 -4.24
C ARG A 329 -24.55 4.11 -4.65
N THR A 330 -24.90 3.63 -5.84
CA THR A 330 -26.27 3.76 -6.36
C THR A 330 -27.20 2.72 -5.73
N THR A 331 -28.51 2.96 -5.79
CA THR A 331 -29.55 1.99 -5.37
C THR A 331 -29.33 0.63 -6.03
N LYS A 332 -29.08 0.62 -7.35
CA LYS A 332 -28.77 -0.62 -8.10
C LYS A 332 -27.56 -1.36 -7.52
N TYR A 333 -26.48 -0.65 -7.17
CA TYR A 333 -25.29 -1.26 -6.60
C TYR A 333 -25.55 -1.84 -5.19
N CYS A 334 -26.41 -1.18 -4.41
CA CYS A 334 -26.74 -1.54 -3.03
C CYS A 334 -27.83 -2.62 -2.93
N THR A 335 -28.35 -3.09 -4.07
CA THR A 335 -29.43 -4.09 -4.16
C THR A 335 -28.92 -5.39 -4.79
N LYS A 336 -29.30 -6.54 -4.21
CA LYS A 336 -29.03 -7.86 -4.76
C LYS A 336 -29.95 -8.17 -5.95
N ALA A 337 -29.66 -9.24 -6.69
CA ALA A 337 -30.48 -9.70 -7.79
C ALA A 337 -31.93 -10.08 -7.37
N ASP A 338 -32.15 -10.45 -6.11
CA ASP A 338 -33.45 -10.77 -5.52
C ASP A 338 -34.21 -9.51 -5.01
N GLY A 339 -33.71 -8.30 -5.29
CA GLY A 339 -34.29 -7.03 -4.86
C GLY A 339 -34.00 -6.65 -3.40
N LYS A 340 -33.32 -7.47 -2.63
CA LYS A 340 -32.99 -7.19 -1.24
C LYS A 340 -31.72 -6.33 -1.09
N PRO A 341 -31.59 -5.55 -0.02
CA PRO A 341 -30.36 -4.82 0.31
C PRO A 341 -29.15 -5.77 0.41
N ASN A 342 -28.01 -5.32 -0.10
CA ASN A 342 -26.72 -5.98 0.14
C ASN A 342 -25.91 -5.26 1.24
N VAL A 343 -24.68 -5.71 1.46
CA VAL A 343 -23.77 -5.18 2.50
C VAL A 343 -23.41 -3.69 2.31
N TRP A 344 -23.63 -3.12 1.11
CA TRP A 344 -23.37 -1.73 0.79
C TRP A 344 -24.54 -0.76 1.04
N LYS A 345 -25.69 -1.27 1.48
CA LYS A 345 -26.88 -0.42 1.71
C LYS A 345 -26.64 0.78 2.61
N PRO A 346 -25.81 0.70 3.68
CA PRO A 346 -25.48 1.88 4.50
C PRO A 346 -24.72 2.97 3.75
N MET A 347 -24.11 2.66 2.62
CA MET A 347 -23.36 3.60 1.77
C MET A 347 -24.17 4.15 0.60
N GLU A 348 -25.42 3.77 0.47
CA GLU A 348 -26.26 4.21 -0.64
C GLU A 348 -26.46 5.72 -0.60
N HIS A 349 -26.08 6.38 -1.70
CA HIS A 349 -26.13 7.84 -1.89
C HIS A 349 -25.33 8.67 -0.87
N VAL A 350 -24.40 8.06 -0.14
CA VAL A 350 -23.54 8.79 0.79
C VAL A 350 -22.33 9.34 0.03
N TRP A 351 -22.26 10.65 -0.10
CA TRP A 351 -21.14 11.37 -0.69
C TRP A 351 -20.02 11.58 0.33
N GLY A 352 -18.75 11.42 -0.10
CA GLY A 352 -17.59 11.70 0.72
C GLY A 352 -17.36 13.19 0.97
N LYS A 353 -16.34 13.50 1.76
CA LYS A 353 -15.84 14.86 2.05
C LYS A 353 -14.38 14.98 1.61
N PHE A 354 -14.05 16.05 0.90
CA PHE A 354 -12.75 16.16 0.25
C PHE A 354 -12.13 17.55 0.45
N TYR A 355 -10.86 17.58 0.83
CA TYR A 355 -10.00 18.74 0.68
C TYR A 355 -9.09 18.52 -0.53
N VAL A 356 -9.14 19.40 -1.51
CA VAL A 356 -8.40 19.26 -2.78
C VAL A 356 -7.73 20.59 -3.10
N ASP A 357 -6.40 20.64 -3.01
CA ASP A 357 -5.65 21.87 -3.19
C ASP A 357 -4.18 21.61 -3.55
N GLY A 358 -3.53 22.59 -4.19
CA GLY A 358 -2.11 22.55 -4.52
C GLY A 358 -1.71 21.52 -5.58
N ASN A 359 -2.65 20.78 -6.18
CA ASN A 359 -2.32 19.80 -7.19
C ASN A 359 -1.99 20.47 -8.53
N VAL A 360 -0.93 20.01 -9.18
CA VAL A 360 -0.48 20.49 -10.48
C VAL A 360 -0.87 19.50 -11.58
N ILE A 361 -1.50 20.02 -12.63
CA ILE A 361 -1.84 19.26 -13.83
C ILE A 361 -0.98 19.78 -14.98
N GLU A 362 0.03 18.99 -15.38
CA GLU A 362 0.90 19.38 -16.48
C GLU A 362 0.10 19.64 -17.76
N GLY A 363 0.35 20.79 -18.36
CA GLY A 363 -0.35 21.23 -19.58
C GLY A 363 -1.74 21.86 -19.36
N ASN A 364 -2.21 22.04 -18.08
CA ASN A 364 -3.48 22.68 -17.82
C ASN A 364 -3.46 23.63 -16.61
N LYS A 365 -3.14 24.91 -16.88
CA LYS A 365 -3.03 25.95 -15.85
C LYS A 365 -4.36 26.29 -15.17
N GLU A 366 -5.49 26.10 -15.85
CA GLU A 366 -6.83 26.37 -15.31
C GLU A 366 -7.17 25.37 -14.18
N VAL A 367 -6.91 24.08 -14.39
CA VAL A 367 -7.13 23.06 -13.35
C VAL A 367 -6.12 23.20 -12.23
N THR A 368 -4.87 23.52 -12.53
CA THR A 368 -3.85 23.79 -11.53
C THR A 368 -4.23 24.94 -10.61
N LYS A 369 -4.79 26.02 -11.18
CA LYS A 369 -5.23 27.21 -10.41
C LYS A 369 -6.51 26.96 -9.60
N ASP A 370 -7.44 26.16 -10.11
CA ASP A 370 -8.71 25.85 -9.47
C ASP A 370 -8.97 24.34 -9.50
N ASN A 371 -8.33 23.65 -8.56
CA ASN A 371 -8.40 22.20 -8.45
C ASN A 371 -9.83 21.71 -8.23
N TRP A 372 -10.62 22.42 -7.40
CA TRP A 372 -11.96 21.97 -7.04
C TRP A 372 -12.97 22.13 -8.18
N THR A 373 -13.09 23.34 -8.71
CA THR A 373 -14.13 23.62 -9.72
C THR A 373 -13.83 22.92 -11.04
N LYS A 374 -12.56 22.95 -11.44
CA LYS A 374 -12.09 22.48 -12.76
C LYS A 374 -11.61 21.03 -12.77
N GLY A 375 -11.12 20.51 -11.62
CA GLY A 375 -10.48 19.18 -11.52
C GLY A 375 -11.37 18.08 -10.93
N ILE A 376 -12.51 18.42 -10.28
CA ILE A 376 -13.38 17.43 -9.63
C ILE A 376 -14.66 17.21 -10.46
N TYR A 377 -14.88 15.94 -10.80
CA TYR A 377 -16.01 15.47 -11.62
C TYR A 377 -16.82 14.41 -10.89
N GLU A 378 -18.04 14.13 -11.36
CA GLU A 378 -18.77 12.93 -10.96
C GLU A 378 -18.20 11.68 -11.65
N GLN A 379 -18.13 10.58 -10.93
CA GLN A 379 -17.78 9.27 -11.48
C GLN A 379 -18.95 8.67 -12.26
N ILE A 380 -20.16 8.86 -11.79
CA ILE A 380 -21.37 8.28 -12.33
C ILE A 380 -22.24 9.43 -12.84
N LYS A 381 -22.74 9.33 -14.07
CA LYS A 381 -23.67 10.31 -14.61
C LYS A 381 -24.92 10.41 -13.76
N ASN A 382 -25.50 11.61 -13.62
CA ASN A 382 -26.69 11.89 -12.80
C ASN A 382 -27.82 10.89 -12.99
N SER A 383 -28.11 10.48 -14.24
CA SER A 383 -29.12 9.46 -14.53
C SER A 383 -28.83 8.08 -13.90
N SER A 384 -27.56 7.76 -13.65
CA SER A 384 -27.14 6.49 -13.04
C SER A 384 -26.99 6.58 -11.52
N CYS A 385 -26.88 7.77 -10.95
CA CYS A 385 -26.79 8.00 -9.52
C CYS A 385 -28.04 8.70 -8.93
N ASP A 386 -29.17 8.50 -9.57
CA ASP A 386 -30.47 9.03 -9.14
C ASP A 386 -30.47 10.56 -9.00
N ASN A 387 -29.71 11.25 -9.88
CA ASN A 387 -29.57 12.73 -9.92
C ASN A 387 -29.03 13.32 -8.60
N THR A 388 -28.26 12.60 -7.85
CA THR A 388 -27.75 13.06 -6.53
C THR A 388 -26.52 13.97 -6.61
N PHE A 389 -25.80 14.01 -7.74
CA PHE A 389 -24.64 14.92 -7.92
C PHE A 389 -25.09 16.30 -8.38
N THR A 390 -25.51 17.14 -7.46
CA THR A 390 -25.93 18.51 -7.71
C THR A 390 -24.83 19.52 -7.40
N LYS A 391 -25.00 20.78 -7.82
CA LYS A 391 -24.09 21.88 -7.43
C LYS A 391 -24.04 22.05 -5.91
N GLN A 392 -25.16 21.86 -5.23
CA GLN A 392 -25.21 21.94 -3.77
C GLN A 392 -24.44 20.79 -3.12
N VAL A 393 -24.64 19.54 -3.56
CA VAL A 393 -23.89 18.38 -3.10
C VAL A 393 -22.39 18.59 -3.33
N LYS A 394 -21.96 19.02 -4.52
CA LYS A 394 -20.55 19.31 -4.81
C LYS A 394 -19.97 20.35 -3.85
N LYS A 395 -20.76 21.37 -3.46
CA LYS A 395 -20.36 22.36 -2.47
C LYS A 395 -20.19 21.75 -1.07
N GLU A 396 -21.14 20.88 -0.68
CA GLU A 396 -21.14 20.21 0.63
C GLU A 396 -20.02 19.16 0.78
N MET A 397 -19.58 18.57 -0.33
CA MET A 397 -18.44 17.64 -0.36
C MET A 397 -17.10 18.33 -0.11
N ARG A 398 -17.00 19.63 -0.38
CA ARG A 398 -15.76 20.40 -0.26
C ARG A 398 -15.49 20.77 1.18
N LEU A 399 -14.32 20.36 1.68
CA LEU A 399 -13.78 20.81 2.95
C LEU A 399 -13.04 22.15 2.77
N ALA A 400 -13.24 23.09 3.70
CA ALA A 400 -12.57 24.39 3.69
C ALA A 400 -11.14 24.32 4.23
N LYS A 401 -10.83 23.29 5.01
CA LYS A 401 -9.50 23.05 5.60
C LYS A 401 -9.11 21.60 5.40
N PRO A 402 -7.81 21.28 5.32
CA PRO A 402 -7.37 19.90 5.25
C PRO A 402 -7.75 19.14 6.52
N LEU A 403 -7.95 17.86 6.36
CA LEU A 403 -8.01 16.89 7.45
C LEU A 403 -6.61 16.71 8.04
N ASP A 404 -6.54 16.17 9.24
CA ASP A 404 -5.29 15.69 9.80
C ASP A 404 -4.63 14.71 8.80
N ALA A 405 -3.34 14.85 8.60
CA ALA A 405 -2.56 14.02 7.65
C ALA A 405 -1.63 13.04 8.37
N GLY A 406 -1.63 13.06 9.70
CA GLY A 406 -0.49 12.59 10.45
C GLY A 406 0.72 13.52 10.22
N ILE A 407 1.90 13.10 10.63
CA ILE A 407 3.14 13.86 10.38
C ILE A 407 3.69 13.43 9.02
N VAL A 408 3.53 14.30 8.01
CA VAL A 408 4.08 14.10 6.66
C VAL A 408 4.75 15.39 6.20
N THR A 409 6.03 15.30 5.83
CA THR A 409 6.75 16.39 5.17
C THR A 409 6.05 16.73 3.87
N THR A 410 5.59 17.96 3.74
CA THR A 410 4.78 18.39 2.60
C THR A 410 5.60 19.30 1.69
N HIS A 411 5.76 18.90 0.45
CA HIS A 411 6.42 19.66 -0.62
C HIS A 411 5.39 20.33 -1.53
N THR A 412 5.81 21.28 -2.36
CA THR A 412 4.98 21.67 -3.52
C THR A 412 4.87 20.49 -4.48
N ALA A 413 3.87 20.50 -5.36
CA ALA A 413 3.70 19.41 -6.32
C ALA A 413 4.93 19.24 -7.25
N GLU A 414 5.56 20.37 -7.63
CA GLU A 414 6.77 20.37 -8.45
C GLU A 414 7.98 19.79 -7.70
N GLN A 415 8.19 20.21 -6.44
CA GLN A 415 9.24 19.63 -5.60
C GLN A 415 9.01 18.12 -5.38
N ALA A 416 7.76 17.72 -5.15
CA ALA A 416 7.40 16.32 -5.01
C ALA A 416 7.68 15.54 -6.30
N TYR A 417 7.43 16.12 -7.48
CA TYR A 417 7.76 15.48 -8.75
C TYR A 417 9.25 15.13 -8.83
N ASP A 418 10.14 16.09 -8.55
CA ASP A 418 11.58 15.87 -8.62
C ASP A 418 12.04 14.82 -7.57
N LEU A 419 11.55 14.92 -6.33
CA LEU A 419 11.91 14.01 -5.24
C LEU A 419 11.40 12.58 -5.50
N VAL A 420 10.17 12.44 -5.99
CA VAL A 420 9.60 11.12 -6.32
C VAL A 420 10.39 10.45 -7.44
N LEU A 421 10.76 11.17 -8.50
CA LEU A 421 11.61 10.61 -9.55
C LEU A 421 12.99 10.20 -9.04
N ALA A 422 13.54 10.94 -8.07
CA ALA A 422 14.82 10.60 -7.46
C ALA A 422 14.74 9.37 -6.55
N HIS A 423 13.67 9.25 -5.73
CA HIS A 423 13.68 8.34 -4.58
C HIS A 423 12.62 7.22 -4.60
N ALA A 424 11.57 7.28 -5.43
CA ALA A 424 10.54 6.24 -5.41
C ALA A 424 11.03 4.87 -5.90
N GLY A 425 10.43 3.81 -5.34
CA GLY A 425 10.76 2.42 -5.64
C GLY A 425 11.99 1.92 -4.88
N CYS A 426 12.54 0.79 -5.31
CA CYS A 426 13.78 0.23 -4.77
C CYS A 426 14.99 1.08 -5.16
N SER A 427 15.00 2.34 -4.72
CA SER A 427 15.93 3.39 -5.15
C SER A 427 17.36 3.23 -4.61
N LYS A 428 17.58 2.35 -3.61
CA LYS A 428 18.94 1.95 -3.21
C LYS A 428 19.77 1.52 -4.43
N GLN A 429 19.17 0.67 -5.27
CA GLN A 429 19.71 0.32 -6.59
C GLN A 429 18.57 -0.10 -7.51
N ARG A 430 18.15 0.78 -8.41
CA ARG A 430 17.09 0.48 -9.36
C ARG A 430 17.55 -0.52 -10.41
N ASP A 431 16.65 -1.42 -10.82
CA ASP A 431 16.87 -2.27 -11.97
C ASP A 431 16.44 -1.57 -13.28
N ILE A 432 16.64 -2.24 -14.40
CA ILE A 432 16.37 -1.68 -15.74
C ILE A 432 14.89 -1.29 -15.94
N ILE A 433 13.95 -1.96 -15.26
CA ILE A 433 12.52 -1.65 -15.35
C ILE A 433 12.24 -0.33 -14.63
N ASP A 434 12.66 -0.23 -13.35
CA ASP A 434 12.46 0.99 -12.55
C ASP A 434 13.16 2.20 -13.20
N ILE A 435 14.39 2.02 -13.71
CA ILE A 435 15.12 3.10 -14.42
C ILE A 435 14.30 3.58 -15.61
N ARG A 436 13.82 2.68 -16.48
CA ARG A 436 13.03 3.03 -17.64
C ARG A 436 11.74 3.77 -17.28
N ILE A 437 10.99 3.31 -16.26
CA ILE A 437 9.75 3.98 -15.81
C ILE A 437 10.02 5.40 -15.34
N ILE A 438 11.13 5.62 -14.61
CA ILE A 438 11.54 6.97 -14.20
C ILE A 438 11.89 7.84 -15.41
N GLU A 439 12.69 7.35 -16.33
CA GLU A 439 13.08 8.06 -17.55
C GLU A 439 11.87 8.39 -18.45
N GLU A 440 10.96 7.45 -18.65
CA GLU A 440 9.72 7.66 -19.39
C GLU A 440 8.83 8.71 -18.72
N THR A 441 8.72 8.67 -17.39
CA THR A 441 7.99 9.68 -16.63
C THR A 441 8.64 11.07 -16.78
N GLN A 442 9.95 11.14 -16.66
CA GLN A 442 10.70 12.40 -16.81
C GLN A 442 10.53 13.00 -18.22
N ASN A 443 10.66 12.18 -19.25
CA ASN A 443 10.64 12.61 -20.64
C ASN A 443 9.23 12.73 -21.24
N GLY A 444 8.19 12.25 -20.55
CA GLY A 444 6.81 12.22 -21.07
C GLY A 444 6.62 11.22 -22.22
N THR A 445 7.40 10.14 -22.23
CA THR A 445 7.44 9.10 -23.28
C THR A 445 6.95 7.75 -22.77
N ALA A 446 6.81 6.79 -23.67
CA ALA A 446 6.58 5.39 -23.35
C ALA A 446 7.16 4.51 -24.45
N THR A 447 7.99 3.55 -24.08
CA THR A 447 8.75 2.70 -25.01
C THR A 447 7.93 1.52 -25.52
N TYR A 448 7.18 0.87 -24.63
CA TYR A 448 6.51 -0.40 -24.92
C TYR A 448 5.01 -0.24 -25.10
N ILE A 449 4.41 -1.26 -25.71
CA ILE A 449 2.97 -1.33 -25.99
C ILE A 449 2.52 -2.78 -25.89
N GLY A 450 1.28 -3.00 -25.47
CA GLY A 450 0.73 -4.34 -25.28
C GLY A 450 0.67 -5.16 -26.58
N SER A 451 1.01 -6.42 -26.51
CA SER A 451 1.03 -7.34 -27.66
C SER A 451 -0.33 -7.97 -27.97
N VAL A 452 -1.21 -8.09 -26.98
CA VAL A 452 -2.53 -8.75 -27.09
C VAL A 452 -3.61 -7.75 -27.51
N THR A 453 -3.69 -6.60 -26.88
CA THR A 453 -4.66 -5.55 -27.19
C THR A 453 -4.41 -4.98 -28.59
N LYS A 454 -5.48 -4.81 -29.37
CA LYS A 454 -5.40 -4.33 -30.78
C LYS A 454 -6.19 -3.04 -30.99
N GLY A 455 -5.88 -2.37 -32.11
CA GLY A 455 -6.60 -1.18 -32.56
C GLY A 455 -6.33 0.08 -31.74
N ALA A 456 -7.28 1.01 -31.74
CA ALA A 456 -7.13 2.33 -31.11
C ALA A 456 -6.98 2.29 -29.59
N GLU A 457 -7.32 1.19 -28.95
CA GLU A 457 -7.15 1.00 -27.51
C GLU A 457 -5.71 0.64 -27.14
N ASN A 458 -4.90 0.16 -28.08
CA ASN A 458 -3.50 -0.17 -27.82
C ASN A 458 -2.66 1.11 -27.78
N ALA A 459 -2.28 1.51 -26.58
CA ALA A 459 -1.66 2.79 -26.31
C ALA A 459 -0.26 2.63 -25.67
N PRO A 460 0.72 3.48 -26.04
CA PRO A 460 2.09 3.38 -25.52
C PRO A 460 2.16 3.47 -23.99
N GLY A 461 2.94 2.59 -23.39
CA GLY A 461 3.12 2.44 -21.94
C GLY A 461 2.12 1.46 -21.29
N LEU A 462 1.04 1.08 -21.97
CA LEU A 462 0.12 0.08 -21.46
C LEU A 462 0.47 -1.28 -22.03
N ILE A 463 0.94 -2.16 -21.18
CA ILE A 463 1.35 -3.51 -21.53
C ILE A 463 0.28 -4.55 -21.20
N ASP A 464 0.31 -5.67 -21.87
CA ASP A 464 -0.61 -6.79 -21.62
C ASP A 464 0.07 -7.94 -20.87
N LEU A 465 1.35 -8.17 -21.18
CA LEU A 465 2.13 -9.29 -20.63
C LEU A 465 3.52 -8.80 -20.18
N PRO A 466 4.15 -9.44 -19.20
CA PRO A 466 5.54 -9.13 -18.84
C PRO A 466 6.51 -9.22 -20.03
N THR A 467 6.22 -10.10 -20.97
CA THR A 467 7.03 -10.29 -22.18
C THR A 467 7.01 -9.09 -23.13
N ASP A 468 6.05 -8.19 -23.00
CA ASP A 468 5.98 -6.98 -23.83
C ASP A 468 7.14 -6.02 -23.56
N VAL A 469 7.71 -6.09 -22.34
CA VAL A 469 8.85 -5.26 -21.90
C VAL A 469 10.15 -6.06 -21.76
N LYS A 470 10.16 -7.31 -22.24
CA LYS A 470 11.35 -8.15 -22.20
C LYS A 470 12.42 -7.59 -23.14
N PRO A 471 13.64 -7.31 -22.65
CA PRO A 471 14.74 -6.87 -23.51
C PRO A 471 15.04 -7.89 -24.60
N GLU A 472 15.46 -7.41 -25.77
CA GLU A 472 15.89 -8.28 -26.86
C GLU A 472 17.06 -9.17 -26.42
N GLY A 473 16.97 -10.46 -26.73
CA GLY A 473 17.97 -11.46 -26.34
C GLY A 473 17.85 -11.96 -24.89
N ALA A 474 17.03 -11.34 -24.02
CA ALA A 474 16.84 -11.83 -22.66
C ALA A 474 16.04 -13.13 -22.65
N THR A 475 16.37 -14.04 -21.72
CA THR A 475 15.68 -15.33 -21.53
C THR A 475 14.39 -15.17 -20.75
N SER A 476 14.31 -14.15 -19.87
CA SER A 476 13.18 -13.87 -18.99
C SER A 476 12.74 -12.41 -19.11
N ALA A 477 11.47 -12.13 -18.81
CA ALA A 477 10.97 -10.76 -18.65
C ALA A 477 11.42 -10.16 -17.30
N TRP A 478 11.60 -10.98 -16.28
CA TRP A 478 12.16 -10.53 -15.00
C TRP A 478 13.65 -10.31 -15.15
N PRO A 479 14.16 -9.10 -14.83
CA PRO A 479 15.58 -8.81 -14.88
C PRO A 479 16.38 -9.75 -13.97
N GLU A 480 17.58 -10.12 -14.41
CA GLU A 480 18.56 -10.69 -13.50
C GLU A 480 19.02 -9.60 -12.53
N LEU A 481 18.90 -9.88 -11.24
CA LEU A 481 19.37 -9.00 -10.19
C LEU A 481 20.68 -9.55 -9.65
N SER A 482 21.78 -8.88 -9.97
CA SER A 482 23.11 -9.31 -9.53
C SER A 482 23.36 -8.95 -8.06
N ASN A 483 24.23 -9.71 -7.39
CA ASN A 483 24.70 -9.38 -6.04
C ASN A 483 25.68 -8.19 -6.01
N GLY A 484 25.96 -7.57 -7.17
CA GLY A 484 26.83 -6.39 -7.25
C GLY A 484 28.30 -6.66 -6.95
N GLY A 485 28.73 -7.92 -6.94
CA GLY A 485 30.09 -8.32 -6.59
C GLY A 485 30.36 -8.39 -5.08
N VAL A 486 29.31 -8.28 -4.25
CA VAL A 486 29.41 -8.47 -2.80
C VAL A 486 29.84 -9.90 -2.51
N THR A 487 30.83 -10.08 -1.67
CA THR A 487 31.44 -11.37 -1.32
C THR A 487 30.74 -12.02 -0.13
N ASP A 488 30.89 -13.34 0.02
CA ASP A 488 30.37 -14.07 1.18
C ASP A 488 31.01 -13.59 2.49
N ASP A 489 32.27 -13.10 2.47
CA ASP A 489 32.91 -12.53 3.64
C ASP A 489 32.32 -11.20 4.08
N GLU A 490 31.84 -10.38 3.13
CA GLU A 490 31.13 -9.12 3.43
C GLU A 490 29.72 -9.35 3.97
N LEU A 491 29.10 -10.47 3.66
CA LEU A 491 27.77 -10.87 4.14
C LEU A 491 27.83 -11.79 5.36
N ARG A 492 29.04 -12.22 5.78
CA ARG A 492 29.18 -13.14 6.90
C ARG A 492 28.61 -12.51 8.17
N ASP A 493 27.69 -13.22 8.78
CA ASP A 493 27.06 -12.92 10.06
C ASP A 493 27.23 -14.20 10.91
N THR A 494 28.20 -14.17 11.82
CA THR A 494 28.65 -15.39 12.53
C THR A 494 27.68 -15.82 13.62
N ASP A 495 26.98 -14.87 14.26
CA ASP A 495 26.08 -15.17 15.36
C ASP A 495 24.58 -15.12 14.94
N GLY A 496 24.29 -14.62 13.72
CA GLY A 496 22.97 -14.70 13.11
C GLY A 496 21.99 -13.65 13.61
N ASP A 497 22.47 -12.48 14.03
CA ASP A 497 21.63 -11.37 14.51
C ASP A 497 21.16 -10.41 13.41
N GLY A 498 21.61 -10.64 12.16
CA GLY A 498 21.25 -9.86 10.97
C GLY A 498 22.20 -8.71 10.66
N ILE A 499 23.32 -8.60 11.37
CA ILE A 499 24.37 -7.61 11.17
C ILE A 499 25.65 -8.32 10.69
N PRO A 500 26.26 -7.96 9.56
CA PRO A 500 27.49 -8.59 9.11
C PRO A 500 28.68 -8.34 10.06
N ASP A 501 29.52 -9.36 10.30
CA ASP A 501 30.71 -9.33 11.15
C ASP A 501 31.60 -8.10 10.91
N THR A 502 31.77 -7.73 9.64
CA THR A 502 32.60 -6.58 9.24
C THR A 502 32.02 -5.25 9.71
N TRP A 503 30.68 -5.13 9.63
CA TRP A 503 29.99 -3.92 10.08
C TRP A 503 30.00 -3.83 11.61
N GLU A 504 29.75 -4.94 12.31
CA GLU A 504 29.79 -5.00 13.77
C GLU A 504 31.18 -4.59 14.30
N THR A 505 32.22 -5.19 13.78
CA THR A 505 33.62 -4.87 14.15
C THR A 505 33.91 -3.37 13.95
N ALA A 506 33.43 -2.79 12.83
CA ALA A 506 33.63 -1.37 12.53
C ALA A 506 32.87 -0.43 13.49
N HIS A 507 31.80 -0.92 14.12
CA HIS A 507 30.94 -0.13 15.01
C HIS A 507 31.07 -0.52 16.49
N GLY A 508 32.02 -1.42 16.84
CA GLY A 508 32.33 -1.81 18.21
C GLY A 508 31.32 -2.79 18.81
N LEU A 509 30.63 -3.55 17.97
CA LEU A 509 29.81 -4.69 18.35
C LEU A 509 30.65 -5.98 18.32
N ASN A 510 30.10 -7.08 18.83
CA ASN A 510 30.80 -8.36 18.91
C ASN A 510 30.21 -9.40 17.95
N PRO A 511 30.89 -9.76 16.84
CA PRO A 511 30.40 -10.72 15.84
C PRO A 511 30.13 -12.16 16.34
N LYS A 512 30.12 -12.38 17.65
CA LYS A 512 29.86 -13.68 18.30
C LYS A 512 28.82 -13.56 19.41
N ASP A 513 28.10 -12.45 19.49
CA ASP A 513 27.11 -12.19 20.53
C ASP A 513 25.81 -11.62 19.94
N ALA A 514 24.99 -12.50 19.42
CA ALA A 514 23.70 -12.14 18.83
C ALA A 514 22.78 -11.30 19.74
N SER A 515 23.12 -11.17 21.03
CA SER A 515 22.31 -10.35 21.94
C SER A 515 22.58 -8.85 21.80
N ASP A 516 23.69 -8.44 21.19
CA ASP A 516 23.96 -7.02 21.02
C ASP A 516 23.20 -6.39 19.85
N GLY A 517 22.78 -7.17 18.85
CA GLY A 517 21.93 -6.69 17.74
C GLY A 517 20.59 -6.13 18.18
N ILE A 518 20.03 -6.62 19.28
CA ILE A 518 18.77 -6.11 19.85
C ILE A 518 18.96 -4.99 20.89
N THR A 519 20.20 -4.68 21.30
CA THR A 519 20.48 -3.54 22.16
C THR A 519 20.37 -2.22 21.39
N THR A 520 20.37 -1.10 22.10
CA THR A 520 20.22 0.24 21.50
C THR A 520 21.47 1.09 21.66
N THR A 521 22.64 0.45 21.81
CA THR A 521 23.90 1.11 22.16
C THR A 521 24.38 2.10 21.10
N LEU A 522 24.02 1.90 19.84
CA LEU A 522 24.41 2.74 18.71
C LEU A 522 23.40 3.86 18.41
N SER A 523 22.20 3.85 19.02
CA SER A 523 21.15 4.82 18.75
C SER A 523 20.81 5.65 19.99
N LYS A 524 20.83 6.97 19.83
CA LYS A 524 20.34 7.90 20.85
C LYS A 524 18.82 7.97 20.88
N GLU A 525 18.17 7.68 19.76
CA GLU A 525 16.72 7.66 19.60
C GLU A 525 16.08 6.39 20.16
N GLY A 526 16.86 5.30 20.34
CA GLY A 526 16.37 4.02 20.88
C GLY A 526 16.11 2.93 19.82
N TYR A 527 16.60 3.09 18.59
CA TYR A 527 16.61 2.01 17.60
C TYR A 527 17.56 0.90 18.02
N THR A 528 17.21 -0.34 17.75
CA THR A 528 18.13 -1.48 17.96
C THR A 528 19.35 -1.35 17.04
N ASN A 529 20.48 -1.97 17.40
CA ASN A 529 21.68 -1.95 16.58
C ASN A 529 21.42 -2.54 15.18
N LEU A 530 20.59 -3.59 15.08
CA LEU A 530 20.12 -4.11 13.80
C LEU A 530 19.34 -3.04 12.99
N GLU A 531 18.46 -2.27 13.63
CA GLU A 531 17.76 -1.18 12.94
C GLU A 531 18.73 -0.07 12.51
N VAL A 532 19.75 0.25 13.31
CA VAL A 532 20.81 1.20 12.92
C VAL A 532 21.54 0.72 11.68
N TYR A 533 21.95 -0.57 11.67
CA TYR A 533 22.56 -1.20 10.50
C TYR A 533 21.64 -1.10 9.27
N MET A 534 20.41 -1.60 9.35
CA MET A 534 19.47 -1.59 8.23
C MET A 534 19.21 -0.19 7.67
N ASN A 535 19.15 0.83 8.53
CA ASN A 535 18.94 2.22 8.13
C ASN A 535 20.21 2.85 7.53
N SER A 536 21.39 2.39 7.91
CA SER A 536 22.66 2.84 7.31
C SER A 536 22.80 2.49 5.83
N LEU A 537 22.12 1.43 5.39
CA LEU A 537 22.15 0.94 4.01
C LEU A 537 21.39 1.83 3.00
N VAL A 538 20.56 2.76 3.47
CA VAL A 538 19.60 3.53 2.67
C VAL A 538 19.57 5.03 3.04
N LYS A 539 20.74 5.59 3.23
CA LYS A 539 20.95 7.03 3.52
C LYS A 539 20.86 7.88 2.27
#